data_89a1039aa308460de9f0b9bc9ba53945
#
_entry.id   89a1039aa308460de9f0b9bc9ba53945
#
_cell.length_a   1.000
_cell.length_b   1.000
_cell.length_c   1.000
_cell.angle_alpha   90.00
_cell.angle_beta   90.00
_cell.angle_gamma   90.00
#
_symmetry.space_group_name_H-M   'P 1'
#
loop_
_entity.id
_entity.type
_entity.pdbx_description
1 polymer ?
#
loop_
_entity_poly.entity_id
_entity_poly.type
_entity_poly.pdbx_seq_one_letter_code
_entity_poly.pdbx_strand_id
1 'polypeptide(L)'
;NLPGITKSFQAQVKMDLGNINVIVGNHWEASLLYSQIEKDNPYAAMGYEAKLKNARLHYFMSNFDLAKAHLDILKRSTTKEIANDALDLSLFIETNTMGDSNELGLMEYASISLLMYQNRFDEAREKLEILTNTQLGHPIRDDGFWLLAKLNKRMGKYQEALGSLNILISEYSEGVLGDDALFMKA
;
A
#
# COMPACT_ATOMS: atom_id res chain seq x y z
N ASN A 1 12.47 -18.23 25.83
CA ASN A 1 12.42 -16.96 26.57
C ASN A 1 13.81 -16.68 27.16
N LEU A 2 14.54 -15.73 26.58
CA LEU A 2 15.77 -15.24 27.19
C LEU A 2 15.41 -14.38 28.41
N PRO A 3 16.04 -14.57 29.59
CA PRO A 3 15.76 -13.77 30.78
C PRO A 3 16.07 -12.30 30.51
N GLY A 4 15.15 -11.42 30.88
CA GLY A 4 15.32 -9.95 30.75
C GLY A 4 14.75 -9.32 29.49
N ILE A 5 14.22 -10.07 28.54
CA ILE A 5 13.59 -9.52 27.33
C ILE A 5 12.10 -9.26 27.59
N THR A 6 11.67 -8.01 27.45
CA THR A 6 10.25 -7.62 27.63
C THR A 6 9.39 -8.13 26.47
N LYS A 7 8.10 -8.37 26.73
CA LYS A 7 7.13 -8.75 25.69
C LYS A 7 7.06 -7.71 24.56
N SER A 8 7.13 -6.42 24.91
CA SER A 8 7.13 -5.32 23.95
C SER A 8 8.34 -5.38 23.01
N PHE A 9 9.52 -5.64 23.52
CA PHE A 9 10.73 -5.80 22.71
C PHE A 9 10.65 -7.02 21.80
N GLN A 10 10.11 -8.14 22.30
CA GLN A 10 9.89 -9.35 21.46
C GLN A 10 8.91 -9.07 20.32
N ALA A 11 7.83 -8.31 20.58
CA ALA A 11 6.88 -7.91 19.55
C ALA A 11 7.53 -7.00 18.50
N GLN A 12 8.37 -6.04 18.94
CA GLN A 12 9.11 -5.17 18.01
C GLN A 12 10.06 -5.98 17.12
N VAL A 13 10.83 -6.90 17.68
CA VAL A 13 11.74 -7.77 16.89
C VAL A 13 10.97 -8.62 15.89
N LYS A 14 9.83 -9.19 16.28
CA LYS A 14 8.95 -9.91 15.34
C LYS A 14 8.44 -9.00 14.23
N MET A 15 8.08 -7.74 14.56
CA MET A 15 7.59 -6.75 13.59
C MET A 15 8.67 -6.46 12.54
N ASP A 16 9.89 -6.18 12.98
CA ASP A 16 11.01 -5.88 12.10
C ASP A 16 11.39 -7.08 11.24
N LEU A 17 11.37 -8.29 11.82
CA LEU A 17 11.59 -9.53 11.07
C LEU A 17 10.47 -9.77 10.04
N GLY A 18 9.22 -9.47 10.38
CA GLY A 18 8.10 -9.50 9.45
C GLY A 18 8.29 -8.55 8.27
N ASN A 19 8.70 -7.30 8.55
CA ASN A 19 9.00 -6.31 7.51
C ASN A 19 10.13 -6.78 6.58
N ILE A 20 11.21 -7.35 7.15
CA ILE A 20 12.32 -7.93 6.37
C ILE A 20 11.82 -9.08 5.49
N ASN A 21 10.97 -9.97 6.03
CA ASN A 21 10.42 -11.08 5.26
C ASN A 21 9.57 -10.61 4.07
N VAL A 22 8.81 -9.50 4.18
CA VAL A 22 8.13 -8.90 3.03
C VAL A 22 9.13 -8.41 1.98
N ILE A 23 10.22 -7.76 2.42
CA ILE A 23 11.26 -7.23 1.52
C ILE A 23 11.94 -8.36 0.73
N VAL A 24 12.25 -9.48 1.37
CA VAL A 24 12.92 -10.61 0.71
C VAL A 24 11.96 -11.60 0.02
N GLY A 25 10.65 -11.35 0.07
CA GLY A 25 9.63 -12.15 -0.62
C GLY A 25 9.10 -13.35 0.18
N ASN A 26 9.44 -13.49 1.46
CA ASN A 26 8.95 -14.56 2.33
C ASN A 26 7.59 -14.16 2.95
N HIS A 27 6.57 -14.03 2.12
CA HIS A 27 5.28 -13.43 2.49
C HIS A 27 4.53 -14.26 3.56
N TRP A 28 4.66 -15.59 3.51
CA TRP A 28 4.02 -16.46 4.49
C TRP A 28 4.61 -16.27 5.90
N GLU A 29 5.93 -16.22 6.00
CA GLU A 29 6.64 -15.98 7.27
C GLU A 29 6.30 -14.60 7.83
N ALA A 30 6.21 -13.58 6.97
CA ALA A 30 5.80 -12.25 7.38
C ALA A 30 4.39 -12.26 7.97
N SER A 31 3.41 -12.87 7.28
CA SER A 31 2.03 -12.97 7.74
C SER A 31 1.93 -13.71 9.08
N LEU A 32 2.70 -14.80 9.25
CA LEU A 32 2.74 -15.57 10.50
C LEU A 32 3.24 -14.71 11.66
N LEU A 33 4.32 -13.94 11.45
CA LEU A 33 4.90 -13.06 12.47
C LEU A 33 3.90 -11.96 12.87
N TYR A 34 3.26 -11.29 11.91
CA TYR A 34 2.25 -10.28 12.19
C TYR A 34 1.05 -10.86 12.94
N SER A 35 0.58 -12.04 12.54
CA SER A 35 -0.52 -12.73 13.23
C SER A 35 -0.19 -13.14 14.67
N GLN A 36 1.07 -13.53 14.93
CA GLN A 36 1.53 -13.81 16.30
C GLN A 36 1.54 -12.54 17.16
N ILE A 37 2.02 -11.41 16.62
CA ILE A 37 2.03 -10.13 17.36
C ILE A 37 0.60 -9.70 17.68
N GLU A 38 -0.31 -9.77 16.72
CA GLU A 38 -1.73 -9.46 16.91
C GLU A 38 -2.36 -10.32 18.00
N LYS A 39 -2.14 -11.64 17.95
CA LYS A 39 -2.66 -12.59 18.94
C LYS A 39 -2.12 -12.33 20.35
N ASP A 40 -0.82 -11.99 20.45
CA ASP A 40 -0.16 -11.74 21.73
C ASP A 40 -0.52 -10.35 22.31
N ASN A 41 -1.05 -9.42 21.48
CA ASN A 41 -1.35 -8.02 21.81
C ASN A 41 -2.71 -7.54 21.26
N PRO A 42 -3.83 -8.23 21.52
CA PRO A 42 -5.09 -8.05 20.77
C PRO A 42 -5.72 -6.66 20.90
N TYR A 43 -5.42 -5.91 21.96
CA TYR A 43 -6.01 -4.60 22.25
C TYR A 43 -4.95 -3.48 22.38
N ALA A 44 -3.71 -3.76 21.99
CA ALA A 44 -2.62 -2.79 22.05
C ALA A 44 -2.32 -2.21 20.67
N ALA A 45 -1.73 -1.01 20.63
CA ALA A 45 -1.33 -0.34 19.40
C ALA A 45 -0.44 -1.24 18.51
N MET A 46 0.48 -1.99 19.11
CA MET A 46 1.35 -2.93 18.42
C MET A 46 0.57 -4.06 17.71
N GLY A 47 -0.51 -4.56 18.31
CA GLY A 47 -1.38 -5.57 17.69
C GLY A 47 -2.17 -5.01 16.52
N TYR A 48 -2.69 -3.80 16.64
CA TYR A 48 -3.37 -3.10 15.55
C TYR A 48 -2.42 -2.76 14.40
N GLU A 49 -1.19 -2.33 14.72
CA GLU A 49 -0.16 -2.11 13.72
C GLU A 49 0.19 -3.39 12.96
N ALA A 50 0.38 -4.50 13.67
CA ALA A 50 0.64 -5.81 13.07
C ALA A 50 -0.50 -6.25 12.14
N LYS A 51 -1.77 -6.06 12.57
CA LYS A 51 -2.94 -6.34 11.76
C LYS A 51 -2.96 -5.47 10.49
N LEU A 52 -2.63 -4.18 10.57
CA LEU A 52 -2.57 -3.30 9.41
C LEU A 52 -1.47 -3.73 8.43
N LYS A 53 -0.29 -4.12 8.93
CA LYS A 53 0.78 -4.66 8.09
C LYS A 53 0.38 -5.96 7.40
N ASN A 54 -0.36 -6.82 8.09
CA ASN A 54 -0.88 -8.05 7.51
C ASN A 54 -1.95 -7.77 6.44
N ALA A 55 -2.84 -6.81 6.68
CA ALA A 55 -3.81 -6.34 5.68
C ALA A 55 -3.10 -5.81 4.41
N ARG A 56 -2.06 -4.96 4.58
CA ARG A 56 -1.24 -4.47 3.47
C ARG A 56 -0.53 -5.60 2.72
N LEU A 57 -0.03 -6.61 3.45
CA LEU A 57 0.58 -7.79 2.82
C LEU A 57 -0.44 -8.57 1.98
N HIS A 58 -1.66 -8.79 2.48
CA HIS A 58 -2.73 -9.43 1.70
C HIS A 58 -3.11 -8.60 0.47
N TYR A 59 -3.15 -7.27 0.59
CA TYR A 59 -3.33 -6.39 -0.56
C TYR A 59 -2.21 -6.57 -1.61
N PHE A 60 -0.94 -6.56 -1.20
CA PHE A 60 0.20 -6.80 -2.11
C PHE A 60 0.13 -8.14 -2.85
N MET A 61 -0.46 -9.15 -2.19
CA MET A 61 -0.66 -10.49 -2.73
C MET A 61 -1.97 -10.65 -3.51
N SER A 62 -2.68 -9.55 -3.77
CA SER A 62 -3.99 -9.52 -4.44
C SER A 62 -5.09 -10.34 -3.74
N ASN A 63 -4.94 -10.58 -2.44
CA ASN A 63 -5.96 -11.21 -1.59
C ASN A 63 -6.88 -10.11 -1.03
N PHE A 64 -7.61 -9.41 -1.89
CA PHE A 64 -8.35 -8.20 -1.53
C PHE A 64 -9.46 -8.45 -0.52
N ASP A 65 -10.19 -9.54 -0.61
CA ASP A 65 -11.23 -9.89 0.38
C ASP A 65 -10.66 -10.05 1.77
N LEU A 66 -9.50 -10.73 1.90
CA LEU A 66 -8.85 -10.92 3.18
C LEU A 66 -8.25 -9.61 3.70
N ALA A 67 -7.66 -8.80 2.82
CA ALA A 67 -7.20 -7.46 3.18
C ALA A 67 -8.36 -6.62 3.74
N LYS A 68 -9.50 -6.57 3.04
CA LYS A 68 -10.72 -5.84 3.49
C LYS A 68 -11.24 -6.36 4.82
N ALA A 69 -11.29 -7.67 5.04
CA ALA A 69 -11.72 -8.25 6.32
C ALA A 69 -10.86 -7.77 7.51
N HIS A 70 -9.54 -7.67 7.34
CA HIS A 70 -8.64 -7.09 8.35
C HIS A 70 -8.88 -5.59 8.53
N LEU A 71 -9.04 -4.84 7.43
CA LEU A 71 -9.23 -3.39 7.44
C LEU A 71 -10.56 -2.99 8.11
N ASP A 72 -11.64 -3.74 7.91
CA ASP A 72 -12.95 -3.49 8.52
C ASP A 72 -12.90 -3.55 10.06
N ILE A 73 -12.06 -4.41 10.61
CA ILE A 73 -11.80 -4.46 12.05
C ILE A 73 -11.04 -3.20 12.48
N LEU A 74 -10.04 -2.77 11.71
CA LEU A 74 -9.16 -1.65 12.02
C LEU A 74 -9.83 -0.28 11.90
N LYS A 75 -10.82 -0.11 11.02
CA LYS A 75 -11.64 1.11 10.92
C LYS A 75 -12.29 1.50 12.25
N ARG A 76 -12.46 0.52 13.17
CA ARG A 76 -12.99 0.71 14.53
C ARG A 76 -11.88 0.80 15.58
N SER A 77 -10.62 0.93 15.18
CA SER A 77 -9.48 1.04 16.08
C SER A 77 -9.54 2.29 16.95
N THR A 78 -8.95 2.21 18.13
CA THR A 78 -8.84 3.33 19.06
C THR A 78 -7.82 4.39 18.66
N THR A 79 -6.85 4.03 17.78
CA THR A 79 -5.85 4.99 17.25
C THR A 79 -6.35 5.55 15.93
N LYS A 80 -6.49 6.89 15.86
CA LYS A 80 -6.98 7.57 14.65
C LYS A 80 -6.11 7.29 13.43
N GLU A 81 -4.78 7.23 13.61
CA GLU A 81 -3.84 6.98 12.53
C GLU A 81 -4.06 5.61 11.87
N ILE A 82 -4.15 4.55 12.66
CA ILE A 82 -4.40 3.19 12.14
C ILE A 82 -5.79 3.09 11.51
N ALA A 83 -6.80 3.74 12.11
CA ALA A 83 -8.16 3.76 11.56
C ALA A 83 -8.22 4.49 10.21
N ASN A 84 -7.53 5.63 10.07
CA ASN A 84 -7.45 6.38 8.82
C ASN A 84 -6.70 5.57 7.75
N ASP A 85 -5.53 5.02 8.07
CA ASP A 85 -4.76 4.16 7.16
C ASP A 85 -5.59 2.95 6.67
N ALA A 86 -6.39 2.37 7.57
CA ALA A 86 -7.27 1.25 7.22
C ALA A 86 -8.43 1.69 6.33
N LEU A 87 -9.02 2.87 6.61
CA LEU A 87 -10.08 3.45 5.79
C LEU A 87 -9.57 3.77 4.39
N ASP A 88 -8.42 4.43 4.29
CA ASP A 88 -7.83 4.84 3.01
C ASP A 88 -7.55 3.63 2.11
N LEU A 89 -6.90 2.58 2.67
CA LEU A 89 -6.63 1.38 1.90
C LEU A 89 -7.91 0.62 1.52
N SER A 90 -8.91 0.59 2.41
CA SER A 90 -10.19 -0.05 2.10
C SER A 90 -10.93 0.67 0.99
N LEU A 91 -11.02 2.00 1.04
CA LEU A 91 -11.64 2.81 0.00
C LEU A 91 -10.90 2.66 -1.33
N PHE A 92 -9.57 2.67 -1.30
CA PHE A 92 -8.74 2.45 -2.47
C PHE A 92 -9.07 1.10 -3.16
N ILE A 93 -9.14 0.02 -2.39
CA ILE A 93 -9.52 -1.30 -2.91
C ILE A 93 -10.93 -1.25 -3.49
N GLU A 94 -11.90 -0.70 -2.75
CA GLU A 94 -13.30 -0.64 -3.17
C GLU A 94 -13.48 0.16 -4.47
N THR A 95 -12.89 1.34 -4.55
CA THR A 95 -12.99 2.20 -5.74
C THR A 95 -12.42 1.52 -6.97
N ASN A 96 -11.30 0.83 -6.83
CA ASN A 96 -10.58 0.22 -7.94
C ASN A 96 -11.05 -1.20 -8.30
N THR A 97 -11.99 -1.77 -7.53
CA THR A 97 -12.70 -3.01 -7.89
C THR A 97 -14.10 -2.76 -8.46
N MET A 98 -14.62 -1.53 -8.35
CA MET A 98 -15.94 -1.18 -8.89
C MET A 98 -15.92 -1.21 -10.41
N GLY A 99 -16.67 -2.17 -10.99
CA GLY A 99 -16.81 -2.29 -12.46
C GLY A 99 -15.69 -3.11 -13.14
N ASP A 100 -14.68 -3.55 -12.43
CA ASP A 100 -13.68 -4.50 -12.91
C ASP A 100 -13.93 -5.90 -12.31
N SER A 101 -14.64 -6.75 -13.06
CA SER A 101 -14.99 -8.10 -12.60
C SER A 101 -13.77 -9.02 -12.40
N ASN A 102 -12.62 -8.67 -12.96
CA ASN A 102 -11.39 -9.48 -12.92
C ASN A 102 -10.31 -8.86 -12.00
N GLU A 103 -10.53 -7.64 -11.50
CA GLU A 103 -9.61 -6.91 -10.61
C GLU A 103 -8.17 -6.77 -11.16
N LEU A 104 -7.98 -6.93 -12.48
CA LEU A 104 -6.65 -6.99 -13.11
C LEU A 104 -5.85 -5.69 -12.91
N GLY A 105 -6.49 -4.54 -13.07
CA GLY A 105 -5.85 -3.24 -12.86
C GLY A 105 -5.34 -3.07 -11.44
N LEU A 106 -6.17 -3.44 -10.45
CA LEU A 106 -5.79 -3.37 -9.04
C LEU A 106 -4.72 -4.40 -8.68
N MET A 107 -4.77 -5.61 -9.25
CA MET A 107 -3.73 -6.64 -9.06
C MET A 107 -2.36 -6.16 -9.57
N GLU A 108 -2.31 -5.55 -10.75
CA GLU A 108 -1.09 -4.95 -11.29
C GLU A 108 -0.56 -3.85 -10.36
N TYR A 109 -1.42 -2.92 -9.96
CA TYR A 109 -1.04 -1.83 -9.05
C TYR A 109 -0.58 -2.34 -7.68
N ALA A 110 -1.22 -3.36 -7.11
CA ALA A 110 -0.82 -3.99 -5.85
C ALA A 110 0.58 -4.63 -5.96
N SER A 111 0.87 -5.30 -7.09
CA SER A 111 2.20 -5.86 -7.37
C SER A 111 3.28 -4.77 -7.47
N ILE A 112 2.95 -3.63 -8.07
CA ILE A 112 3.84 -2.47 -8.17
C ILE A 112 4.06 -1.85 -6.78
N SER A 113 3.01 -1.75 -5.97
CA SER A 113 3.09 -1.28 -4.59
C SER A 113 4.03 -2.15 -3.74
N LEU A 114 4.04 -3.46 -3.97
CA LEU A 114 5.01 -4.37 -3.34
C LEU A 114 6.44 -4.07 -3.79
N LEU A 115 6.68 -3.86 -5.09
CA LEU A 115 8.00 -3.47 -5.59
C LEU A 115 8.48 -2.17 -4.95
N MET A 116 7.59 -1.18 -4.79
CA MET A 116 7.89 0.07 -4.08
C MET A 116 8.29 -0.19 -2.63
N TYR A 117 7.56 -1.07 -1.93
CA TYR A 117 7.88 -1.46 -0.56
C TYR A 117 9.24 -2.17 -0.46
N GLN A 118 9.58 -2.97 -1.46
CA GLN A 118 10.86 -3.68 -1.58
C GLN A 118 12.02 -2.79 -2.06
N ASN A 119 11.79 -1.48 -2.30
CA ASN A 119 12.75 -0.53 -2.89
C ASN A 119 13.25 -0.92 -4.29
N ARG A 120 12.50 -1.71 -5.04
CA ARG A 120 12.78 -2.10 -6.44
C ARG A 120 12.21 -1.02 -7.38
N PHE A 121 12.75 0.18 -7.28
CA PHE A 121 12.15 1.37 -7.89
C PHE A 121 12.18 1.39 -9.42
N ASP A 122 13.24 0.87 -10.04
CA ASP A 122 13.33 0.82 -11.50
C ASP A 122 12.26 -0.12 -12.09
N GLU A 123 12.08 -1.30 -11.49
CA GLU A 123 11.06 -2.25 -11.92
C GLU A 123 9.63 -1.70 -11.65
N ALA A 124 9.42 -1.05 -10.50
CA ALA A 124 8.14 -0.42 -10.19
C ALA A 124 7.79 0.67 -11.22
N ARG A 125 8.78 1.49 -11.62
CA ARG A 125 8.61 2.54 -12.63
C ARG A 125 8.23 1.97 -13.98
N GLU A 126 8.96 0.97 -14.46
CA GLU A 126 8.67 0.31 -15.74
C GLU A 126 7.24 -0.25 -15.77
N LYS A 127 6.83 -0.95 -14.71
CA LYS A 127 5.48 -1.48 -14.62
C LYS A 127 4.41 -0.40 -14.52
N LEU A 128 4.68 0.73 -13.83
CA LEU A 128 3.76 1.87 -13.78
C LEU A 128 3.57 2.51 -15.16
N GLU A 129 4.64 2.65 -15.92
CA GLU A 129 4.57 3.16 -17.31
C GLU A 129 3.69 2.24 -18.18
N ILE A 130 3.81 0.93 -18.02
CA ILE A 130 2.94 -0.03 -18.74
C ILE A 130 1.48 0.13 -18.28
N LEU A 131 1.22 0.10 -16.95
CA LEU A 131 -0.11 0.20 -16.38
C LEU A 131 -0.83 1.46 -16.87
N THR A 132 -0.19 2.63 -16.78
CA THR A 132 -0.79 3.91 -17.19
C THR A 132 -1.08 4.00 -18.69
N ASN A 133 -0.37 3.21 -19.51
CA ASN A 133 -0.57 3.16 -20.95
C ASN A 133 -1.58 2.08 -21.40
N THR A 134 -1.81 1.04 -20.59
CA THR A 134 -2.70 -0.09 -20.96
C THR A 134 -4.07 -0.01 -20.33
N GLN A 135 -4.19 0.55 -19.12
CA GLN A 135 -5.45 0.63 -18.35
C GLN A 135 -6.30 1.86 -18.73
N LEU A 136 -6.50 2.08 -20.05
CA LEU A 136 -7.27 3.21 -20.55
C LEU A 136 -8.73 3.14 -20.10
N GLY A 137 -9.20 4.19 -19.40
CA GLY A 137 -10.57 4.26 -18.89
C GLY A 137 -10.80 3.52 -17.57
N HIS A 138 -9.80 2.84 -17.01
CA HIS A 138 -9.88 2.23 -15.67
C HIS A 138 -9.59 3.26 -14.57
N PRO A 139 -10.32 3.25 -13.42
CA PRO A 139 -10.06 4.17 -12.31
C PRO A 139 -8.61 4.16 -11.80
N ILE A 140 -7.93 3.01 -11.84
CA ILE A 140 -6.54 2.85 -11.38
C ILE A 140 -5.52 3.70 -12.15
N ARG A 141 -5.90 4.27 -13.32
CA ARG A 141 -4.94 4.97 -14.18
C ARG A 141 -4.47 6.30 -13.59
N ASP A 142 -5.35 7.06 -12.97
CA ASP A 142 -4.97 8.31 -12.28
C ASP A 142 -4.12 8.03 -11.04
N ASP A 143 -4.46 7.02 -10.26
CA ASP A 143 -3.61 6.50 -9.17
C ASP A 143 -2.22 6.07 -9.69
N GLY A 144 -2.19 5.43 -10.86
CA GLY A 144 -0.95 5.04 -11.54
C GLY A 144 -0.05 6.24 -11.87
N PHE A 145 -0.60 7.30 -12.48
CA PHE A 145 0.13 8.55 -12.76
C PHE A 145 0.59 9.25 -11.48
N TRP A 146 -0.25 9.26 -10.45
CA TRP A 146 0.11 9.82 -9.15
C TRP A 146 1.30 9.08 -8.52
N LEU A 147 1.28 7.74 -8.52
CA LEU A 147 2.37 6.94 -7.98
C LEU A 147 3.63 7.09 -8.83
N LEU A 148 3.52 7.16 -10.15
CA LEU A 148 4.62 7.37 -11.08
C LEU A 148 5.29 8.75 -10.86
N ALA A 149 4.50 9.81 -10.64
CA ALA A 149 5.01 11.13 -10.30
C ALA A 149 5.81 11.12 -8.99
N LYS A 150 5.25 10.51 -7.94
CA LYS A 150 5.94 10.35 -6.65
C LYS A 150 7.23 9.55 -6.77
N LEU A 151 7.21 8.48 -7.52
CA LEU A 151 8.38 7.62 -7.74
C LEU A 151 9.48 8.35 -8.52
N ASN A 152 9.13 9.00 -9.63
CA ASN A 152 10.08 9.79 -10.42
C ASN A 152 10.68 10.93 -9.59
N LYS A 153 9.89 11.64 -8.78
CA LYS A 153 10.39 12.66 -7.84
C LYS A 153 11.40 12.06 -6.85
N ARG A 154 11.09 10.89 -6.26
CA ARG A 154 11.98 10.18 -5.32
C ARG A 154 13.30 9.75 -5.99
N MET A 155 13.28 9.39 -7.28
CA MET A 155 14.43 9.01 -8.07
C MET A 155 15.21 10.22 -8.62
N GLY A 156 14.79 11.46 -8.34
CA GLY A 156 15.39 12.68 -8.90
C GLY A 156 15.07 12.94 -10.38
N LYS A 157 14.13 12.19 -10.96
CA LYS A 157 13.65 12.34 -12.34
C LYS A 157 12.52 13.37 -12.39
N TYR A 158 12.88 14.64 -12.15
CA TYR A 158 11.87 15.70 -11.95
C TYR A 158 11.08 16.03 -13.21
N GLN A 159 11.67 15.93 -14.41
CA GLN A 159 10.97 16.21 -15.66
C GLN A 159 9.90 15.14 -15.96
N GLU A 160 10.22 13.89 -15.71
CA GLU A 160 9.28 12.77 -15.84
C GLU A 160 8.17 12.85 -14.80
N ALA A 161 8.50 13.27 -13.56
CA ALA A 161 7.50 13.55 -12.54
C ALA A 161 6.51 14.64 -12.97
N LEU A 162 7.03 15.75 -13.52
CA LEU A 162 6.21 16.84 -14.07
C LEU A 162 5.33 16.38 -15.23
N GLY A 163 5.85 15.48 -16.09
CA GLY A 163 5.07 14.88 -17.18
C GLY A 163 3.83 14.15 -16.64
N SER A 164 4.00 13.29 -15.64
CA SER A 164 2.90 12.56 -15.01
C SER A 164 1.88 13.49 -14.32
N LEU A 165 2.36 14.52 -13.61
CA LEU A 165 1.49 15.52 -12.95
C LEU A 165 0.69 16.34 -13.99
N ASN A 166 1.29 16.69 -15.12
CA ASN A 166 0.57 17.41 -16.17
C ASN A 166 -0.58 16.59 -16.75
N ILE A 167 -0.41 15.27 -16.92
CA ILE A 167 -1.48 14.38 -17.37
C ILE A 167 -2.61 14.37 -16.32
N LEU A 168 -2.29 14.22 -15.04
CA LEU A 168 -3.30 14.28 -13.97
C LEU A 168 -4.09 15.60 -13.99
N ILE A 169 -3.41 16.73 -14.10
CA ILE A 169 -4.04 18.05 -14.11
C ILE A 169 -4.90 18.25 -15.37
N SER A 170 -4.50 17.70 -16.53
CA SER A 170 -5.24 17.90 -17.77
C SER A 170 -6.39 16.91 -18.00
N GLU A 171 -6.21 15.64 -17.62
CA GLU A 171 -7.17 14.58 -17.91
C GLU A 171 -8.05 14.22 -16.70
N TYR A 172 -7.61 14.52 -15.47
CA TYR A 172 -8.25 14.12 -14.21
C TYR A 172 -8.46 15.28 -13.24
N SER A 173 -8.64 16.52 -13.76
CA SER A 173 -8.80 17.73 -12.94
C SER A 173 -9.97 17.69 -11.96
N GLU A 174 -11.06 17.00 -12.32
CA GLU A 174 -12.24 16.80 -11.47
C GLU A 174 -12.07 15.67 -10.43
N GLY A 175 -10.97 14.92 -10.52
CA GLY A 175 -10.65 13.81 -9.61
C GLY A 175 -10.02 14.29 -8.31
N VAL A 176 -10.06 13.43 -7.29
CA VAL A 176 -9.48 13.71 -5.96
C VAL A 176 -7.99 14.07 -6.03
N LEU A 177 -7.26 13.52 -7.00
CA LEU A 177 -5.81 13.72 -7.15
C LEU A 177 -5.45 15.01 -7.92
N GLY A 178 -6.42 15.73 -8.51
CA GLY A 178 -6.17 16.94 -9.28
C GLY A 178 -5.51 18.06 -8.46
N ASP A 179 -6.07 18.35 -7.28
CA ASP A 179 -5.55 19.37 -6.37
C ASP A 179 -4.17 18.97 -5.80
N ASP A 180 -4.00 17.71 -5.44
CA ASP A 180 -2.73 17.18 -4.95
C ASP A 180 -1.64 17.25 -6.03
N ALA A 181 -2.00 17.02 -7.29
CA ALA A 181 -1.08 17.12 -8.42
C ALA A 181 -0.65 18.59 -8.66
N LEU A 182 -1.58 19.55 -8.55
CA LEU A 182 -1.26 20.97 -8.62
C LEU A 182 -0.30 21.39 -7.50
N PHE A 183 -0.59 20.97 -6.26
CA PHE A 183 0.25 21.28 -5.10
C PHE A 183 1.66 20.65 -5.22
N MET A 184 1.74 19.41 -5.70
CA MET A 184 3.06 18.76 -5.88
C MET A 184 3.89 19.39 -6.99
N LYS A 185 3.24 19.96 -8.01
CA LYS A 185 3.88 20.61 -9.15
C LYS A 185 4.46 21.99 -8.79
N ALA A 186 3.87 22.71 -7.81
CA ALA A 186 4.30 24.03 -7.36
C ALA A 186 5.62 23.97 -6.59
#